data_84a8a1dd115090ff90fe0e1c171663fc
#
_entry.id   84a8a1dd115090ff90fe0e1c171663fc
#
_cell.length_a   1.000
_cell.length_b   1.000
_cell.length_c   1.000
_cell.angle_alpha   90.00
_cell.angle_beta   90.00
_cell.angle_gamma   90.00
#
_symmetry.space_group_name_H-M   'P 1'
#
loop_
_entity.id
_entity.type
_entity.pdbx_description
1 polymer ?
#
loop_
_entity_poly.entity_id
_entity_poly.type
_entity_poly.pdbx_seq_one_letter_code
_entity_poly.pdbx_strand_id
1 'polypeptide(L)'
;MGILLCIVILPGIFAGPVNWQSMMTVAEVKRDADGKLLPLQSYDQTIRRGMSFLLDDHLKWFKGDPKLLVDEEGNTQMPWVYYSNLQQDGAPFPKSVDRFVSYPAFHHSLMIRTLIGYSRYAGDDRALEEAEKLADWNIAHSTPADWAYANLPYSTFQEKKPGGFRDKSGLMPDKAAIMALAYIDLHEATGEARFYTAAEAIADTLSKRQRPNGTWPFRVDPKTEKVIEEFTSSVIYAVMLFERLDATKGTTRYEAKRDLAWNWLLNGPIKTKEFRGFYEDIVPSPKGRTNYDCLDTIRYLLANRTKENGYLEIAVELNHWVEKTFLDKIKGFEPAEGIREQLQCNVVMGIHSLNWASMLHELGAATGDKAMRQRAMQTANYITYYLQPDNRIVVGFQYHQWWYSCHTGVVLYLFDFTGKP
;
A
#
# COMPACT_ATOMS: atom_id res chain seq x y z
N MET A 1 -21.54 22.19 8.12
CA MET A 1 -21.20 21.58 9.42
C MET A 1 -21.23 20.07 9.21
N GLY A 2 -20.16 19.53 8.65
CA GLY A 2 -20.04 18.14 8.27
C GLY A 2 -19.30 17.39 9.38
N ILE A 3 -19.98 16.44 9.97
CA ILE A 3 -19.43 15.56 11.00
C ILE A 3 -18.34 14.72 10.37
N LEU A 4 -17.14 14.93 10.83
CA LEU A 4 -15.94 14.17 10.56
C LEU A 4 -16.15 12.76 11.14
N LEU A 5 -16.50 11.79 10.33
CA LEU A 5 -16.25 10.40 10.67
C LEU A 5 -14.87 10.03 10.10
N CYS A 6 -13.81 10.35 10.85
CA CYS A 6 -12.80 9.32 10.97
C CYS A 6 -13.55 8.03 11.29
N ILE A 7 -13.12 6.89 10.81
CA ILE A 7 -13.42 5.67 11.51
C ILE A 7 -12.70 5.80 12.86
N VAL A 8 -13.24 6.65 13.71
CA VAL A 8 -13.23 6.42 15.12
C VAL A 8 -14.07 5.16 15.20
N ILE A 9 -13.43 4.01 15.14
CA ILE A 9 -13.97 2.83 15.80
C ILE A 9 -14.20 3.35 17.20
N LEU A 10 -15.45 3.75 17.42
CA LEU A 10 -15.86 4.40 18.66
C LEU A 10 -15.34 3.51 19.80
N PRO A 11 -14.58 4.06 20.76
CA PRO A 11 -14.24 3.34 21.99
C PRO A 11 -15.46 2.81 22.73
N GLY A 12 -16.65 3.09 22.27
CA GLY A 12 -17.93 2.77 22.90
C GLY A 12 -18.57 1.43 22.51
N ILE A 13 -17.99 0.61 21.61
CA ILE A 13 -18.48 -0.76 21.36
C ILE A 13 -17.73 -1.77 22.23
N PHE A 14 -16.62 -1.40 22.84
CA PHE A 14 -15.90 -2.23 23.80
C PHE A 14 -16.14 -1.69 25.20
N ALA A 15 -17.17 -2.21 25.88
CA ALA A 15 -17.43 -1.92 27.28
C ALA A 15 -16.32 -2.50 28.15
N GLY A 16 -15.41 -1.66 28.62
CA GLY A 16 -14.33 -1.99 29.55
C GLY A 16 -12.94 -1.78 28.98
N PRO A 17 -11.90 -1.66 29.82
CA PRO A 17 -10.52 -1.67 29.38
C PRO A 17 -10.23 -3.03 28.77
N VAL A 18 -10.18 -3.08 27.43
CA VAL A 18 -9.80 -4.30 26.73
C VAL A 18 -8.39 -4.65 27.15
N ASN A 19 -8.21 -5.78 27.82
CA ASN A 19 -6.90 -6.31 28.11
C ASN A 19 -6.29 -6.85 26.83
N TRP A 20 -5.58 -5.97 26.11
CA TRP A 20 -4.94 -6.25 24.84
C TRP A 20 -4.02 -7.46 24.86
N GLN A 21 -3.44 -7.78 26.04
CA GLN A 21 -2.60 -8.95 26.25
C GLN A 21 -3.35 -10.28 26.17
N SER A 22 -4.67 -10.29 26.39
CA SER A 22 -5.47 -11.52 26.37
C SER A 22 -6.02 -11.91 24.99
N MET A 23 -5.94 -11.02 24.00
CA MET A 23 -6.53 -11.23 22.66
C MET A 23 -5.51 -11.61 21.58
N MET A 24 -4.22 -11.38 21.83
CA MET A 24 -3.13 -11.88 20.99
C MET A 24 -2.33 -12.93 21.77
N THR A 25 -1.99 -14.01 21.09
CA THR A 25 -0.85 -14.81 21.56
C THR A 25 0.40 -14.00 21.25
N VAL A 26 0.73 -13.06 22.13
CA VAL A 26 2.03 -12.38 22.07
C VAL A 26 3.04 -13.42 22.50
N ALA A 27 3.81 -13.93 21.54
CA ALA A 27 4.91 -14.80 21.85
C ALA A 27 5.93 -14.05 22.75
N GLU A 28 6.63 -14.78 23.59
CA GLU A 28 7.68 -14.23 24.41
C GLU A 28 8.68 -13.43 23.55
N VAL A 29 8.98 -12.21 23.98
CA VAL A 29 9.88 -11.32 23.24
C VAL A 29 11.32 -11.80 23.36
N LYS A 30 11.92 -12.20 22.25
CA LYS A 30 13.28 -12.72 22.16
C LYS A 30 14.28 -11.57 22.08
N ARG A 31 15.39 -11.68 22.84
CA ARG A 31 16.49 -10.71 22.81
C ARG A 31 17.83 -11.44 22.73
N ASP A 32 18.84 -10.81 22.13
CA ASP A 32 20.22 -11.28 22.21
C ASP A 32 20.87 -10.89 23.54
N ALA A 33 22.14 -11.26 23.73
CA ALA A 33 22.90 -10.97 24.93
C ALA A 33 23.10 -9.46 25.17
N ASP A 34 23.04 -8.64 24.13
CA ASP A 34 23.15 -7.18 24.17
C ASP A 34 21.78 -6.49 24.35
N GLY A 35 20.70 -7.26 24.52
CA GLY A 35 19.34 -6.78 24.69
C GLY A 35 18.65 -6.31 23.40
N LYS A 36 19.24 -6.53 22.23
CA LYS A 36 18.63 -6.20 20.96
C LYS A 36 17.46 -7.14 20.67
N LEU A 37 16.40 -6.59 20.11
CA LEU A 37 15.25 -7.39 19.70
C LEU A 37 15.62 -8.37 18.60
N LEU A 38 15.37 -9.66 18.83
CA LEU A 38 15.46 -10.71 17.83
C LEU A 38 14.09 -10.94 17.17
N PRO A 39 14.04 -11.41 15.92
CA PRO A 39 12.78 -11.75 15.30
C PRO A 39 12.12 -12.95 16.00
N LEU A 40 10.80 -13.01 16.02
CA LEU A 40 10.04 -14.16 16.55
C LEU A 40 10.47 -15.45 15.86
N GLN A 41 10.59 -15.37 14.56
CA GLN A 41 11.11 -16.40 13.65
C GLN A 41 11.83 -15.72 12.49
N SER A 42 12.55 -16.48 11.67
CA SER A 42 13.25 -15.90 10.51
C SER A 42 12.29 -15.17 9.57
N TYR A 43 12.81 -14.19 8.84
CA TYR A 43 12.03 -13.51 7.78
C TYR A 43 11.53 -14.51 6.72
N ASP A 44 12.37 -15.51 6.35
CA ASP A 44 11.96 -16.59 5.44
C ASP A 44 10.72 -17.33 5.94
N GLN A 45 10.70 -17.73 7.23
CA GLN A 45 9.54 -18.41 7.80
C GLN A 45 8.31 -17.48 7.85
N THR A 46 8.49 -16.19 8.17
CA THR A 46 7.40 -15.23 8.21
C THR A 46 6.79 -15.01 6.84
N ILE A 47 7.63 -14.87 5.81
CA ILE A 47 7.19 -14.74 4.41
C ILE A 47 6.43 -15.99 3.96
N ARG A 48 7.02 -17.18 4.11
CA ARG A 48 6.40 -18.43 3.64
C ARG A 48 5.09 -18.72 4.35
N ARG A 49 5.00 -18.50 5.65
CA ARG A 49 3.76 -18.69 6.41
C ARG A 49 2.70 -17.65 6.03
N GLY A 50 3.08 -16.37 5.88
CA GLY A 50 2.16 -15.34 5.39
C GLY A 50 1.62 -15.67 4.00
N MET A 51 2.48 -16.11 3.09
CA MET A 51 2.04 -16.52 1.75
C MET A 51 1.20 -17.79 1.75
N SER A 52 1.52 -18.78 2.61
CA SER A 52 0.66 -19.98 2.77
C SER A 52 -0.76 -19.60 3.22
N PHE A 53 -0.90 -18.63 4.14
CA PHE A 53 -2.24 -18.14 4.49
C PHE A 53 -2.97 -17.57 3.26
N LEU A 54 -2.31 -16.72 2.50
CA LEU A 54 -2.92 -16.09 1.33
C LEU A 54 -3.25 -17.10 0.22
N LEU A 55 -2.35 -18.05 -0.08
CA LEU A 55 -2.50 -18.99 -1.20
C LEU A 55 -3.34 -20.23 -0.86
N ASP A 56 -3.30 -20.72 0.39
CA ASP A 56 -3.83 -22.04 0.73
C ASP A 56 -4.91 -22.02 1.82
N ASP A 57 -4.82 -21.11 2.83
CA ASP A 57 -5.61 -21.22 4.05
C ASP A 57 -6.77 -20.23 4.15
N HIS A 58 -6.69 -19.10 3.47
CA HIS A 58 -7.63 -18.00 3.64
C HIS A 58 -9.08 -18.39 3.30
N LEU A 59 -9.29 -19.12 2.21
CA LEU A 59 -10.64 -19.55 1.81
C LEU A 59 -11.30 -20.42 2.88
N LYS A 60 -10.53 -21.22 3.60
CA LYS A 60 -11.00 -22.05 4.73
C LYS A 60 -11.28 -21.21 5.98
N TRP A 61 -10.52 -20.13 6.15
CA TRP A 61 -10.66 -19.23 7.30
C TRP A 61 -11.84 -18.27 7.16
N PHE A 62 -12.20 -17.86 5.93
CA PHE A 62 -13.30 -16.93 5.68
C PHE A 62 -14.65 -17.47 6.12
N LYS A 63 -15.41 -16.67 6.90
CA LYS A 63 -16.74 -17.00 7.42
C LYS A 63 -17.84 -16.09 6.88
N GLY A 64 -17.60 -15.40 5.78
CA GLY A 64 -18.58 -14.56 5.09
C GLY A 64 -19.40 -15.34 4.06
N ASP A 65 -20.18 -14.61 3.26
CA ASP A 65 -20.91 -15.18 2.13
C ASP A 65 -19.90 -15.69 1.09
N PRO A 66 -19.93 -16.98 0.71
CA PRO A 66 -19.04 -17.54 -0.30
C PRO A 66 -19.09 -16.81 -1.65
N LYS A 67 -20.18 -16.13 -1.97
CA LYS A 67 -20.30 -15.29 -3.16
C LYS A 67 -19.32 -14.13 -3.22
N LEU A 68 -18.71 -13.75 -2.09
CA LEU A 68 -17.67 -12.74 -2.03
C LEU A 68 -16.28 -13.28 -2.43
N LEU A 69 -16.16 -14.60 -2.57
CA LEU A 69 -14.94 -15.27 -2.97
C LEU A 69 -14.86 -15.57 -4.47
N VAL A 70 -15.89 -15.23 -5.20
CA VAL A 70 -15.98 -15.49 -6.65
C VAL A 70 -16.30 -14.20 -7.41
N ASP A 71 -15.82 -14.13 -8.64
CA ASP A 71 -16.17 -13.07 -9.58
C ASP A 71 -17.58 -13.22 -10.15
N GLU A 72 -17.93 -12.40 -11.13
CA GLU A 72 -19.23 -12.42 -11.80
C GLU A 72 -19.46 -13.70 -12.60
N GLU A 73 -18.39 -14.35 -13.07
CA GLU A 73 -18.40 -15.60 -13.81
C GLU A 73 -18.40 -16.82 -12.90
N GLY A 74 -18.27 -16.64 -11.59
CA GLY A 74 -18.25 -17.70 -10.59
C GLY A 74 -16.89 -18.32 -10.36
N ASN A 75 -15.81 -17.73 -10.89
CA ASN A 75 -14.45 -18.19 -10.62
C ASN A 75 -13.99 -17.70 -9.25
N THR A 76 -13.32 -18.56 -8.51
CA THR A 76 -12.67 -18.15 -7.26
C THR A 76 -11.54 -17.19 -7.58
N GLN A 77 -11.64 -15.98 -7.07
CA GLN A 77 -10.61 -14.97 -7.20
C GLN A 77 -9.77 -14.91 -5.94
N MET A 78 -8.49 -14.92 -6.11
CA MET A 78 -7.57 -14.60 -5.03
C MET A 78 -7.00 -13.20 -5.23
N PRO A 79 -6.82 -12.57 -4.11
CA PRO A 79 -7.59 -12.62 -2.90
C PRO A 79 -8.70 -11.59 -2.94
N TRP A 80 -9.89 -12.06 -3.08
CA TRP A 80 -11.03 -11.37 -2.57
C TRP A 80 -11.21 -9.96 -3.08
N VAL A 81 -11.58 -9.91 -4.32
CA VAL A 81 -11.86 -8.66 -5.04
C VAL A 81 -12.96 -7.81 -4.39
N TYR A 82 -13.75 -8.38 -3.50
CA TYR A 82 -14.94 -7.73 -2.96
C TYR A 82 -14.89 -7.42 -1.46
N TYR A 83 -13.78 -7.64 -0.77
CA TYR A 83 -13.59 -7.16 0.60
C TYR A 83 -12.11 -6.98 0.93
N SER A 84 -11.83 -6.08 1.88
CA SER A 84 -10.46 -5.73 2.27
C SER A 84 -10.16 -6.01 3.74
N ASN A 85 -11.19 -6.09 4.58
CA ASN A 85 -11.05 -6.16 6.03
C ASN A 85 -12.00 -7.20 6.61
N LEU A 86 -11.50 -8.01 7.55
CA LEU A 86 -12.27 -9.02 8.27
C LEU A 86 -11.96 -8.96 9.77
N GLN A 87 -12.92 -9.46 10.56
CA GLN A 87 -12.72 -9.68 11.98
C GLN A 87 -11.66 -10.76 12.23
N GLN A 88 -11.24 -10.88 13.48
CA GLN A 88 -10.20 -11.83 13.87
C GLN A 88 -10.57 -13.29 13.58
N ASP A 89 -11.84 -13.62 13.58
CA ASP A 89 -12.35 -14.98 13.35
C ASP A 89 -12.70 -15.29 11.89
N GLY A 90 -12.44 -14.36 10.96
CA GLY A 90 -12.77 -14.52 9.55
C GLY A 90 -14.16 -14.05 9.16
N ALA A 91 -14.93 -13.50 10.11
CA ALA A 91 -16.25 -12.97 9.83
C ALA A 91 -16.20 -11.52 9.31
N PRO A 92 -17.08 -11.12 8.39
CA PRO A 92 -17.24 -9.72 8.00
C PRO A 92 -17.71 -8.84 9.18
N PHE A 93 -17.37 -7.56 9.14
CA PHE A 93 -17.86 -6.60 10.12
C PHE A 93 -19.38 -6.45 10.04
N PRO A 94 -20.12 -6.54 11.16
CA PRO A 94 -21.59 -6.63 11.12
C PRO A 94 -22.28 -5.35 10.66
N LYS A 95 -21.71 -4.16 10.87
CA LYS A 95 -22.29 -2.85 10.53
C LYS A 95 -21.20 -1.78 10.31
N SER A 96 -20.14 -2.10 9.58
CA SER A 96 -19.06 -1.15 9.27
C SER A 96 -19.27 -0.56 7.88
N VAL A 97 -18.72 0.64 7.66
CA VAL A 97 -18.57 1.21 6.32
C VAL A 97 -17.66 0.35 5.44
N ASP A 98 -16.79 -0.45 6.05
CA ASP A 98 -15.86 -1.36 5.38
C ASP A 98 -16.47 -2.74 5.10
N ARG A 99 -17.75 -2.94 5.45
CA ARG A 99 -18.40 -4.20 5.14
C ARG A 99 -18.53 -4.35 3.62
N PHE A 100 -17.93 -5.44 3.09
CA PHE A 100 -17.91 -5.73 1.66
C PHE A 100 -17.37 -4.60 0.78
N VAL A 101 -16.43 -3.82 1.34
CA VAL A 101 -15.66 -2.84 0.58
C VAL A 101 -14.32 -3.44 0.21
N SER A 102 -13.91 -3.26 -1.03
CA SER A 102 -12.56 -3.52 -1.50
C SER A 102 -11.95 -2.28 -2.15
N TYR A 103 -10.64 -2.24 -2.20
CA TYR A 103 -9.86 -1.16 -2.79
C TYR A 103 -8.91 -1.73 -3.85
N PRO A 104 -9.46 -2.23 -4.98
CA PRO A 104 -8.71 -3.09 -5.88
C PRO A 104 -7.50 -2.40 -6.50
N ALA A 105 -7.61 -1.15 -6.95
CA ALA A 105 -6.49 -0.48 -7.60
C ALA A 105 -5.24 -0.40 -6.69
N PHE A 106 -5.40 -0.22 -5.38
CA PHE A 106 -4.28 -0.18 -4.44
C PHE A 106 -3.93 -1.56 -3.88
N HIS A 107 -4.91 -2.28 -3.33
CA HIS A 107 -4.64 -3.54 -2.65
C HIS A 107 -4.18 -4.64 -3.60
N HIS A 108 -4.78 -4.73 -4.79
CA HIS A 108 -4.35 -5.72 -5.77
C HIS A 108 -2.98 -5.38 -6.36
N SER A 109 -2.62 -4.08 -6.50
CA SER A 109 -1.27 -3.71 -6.92
C SER A 109 -0.21 -4.18 -5.92
N LEU A 110 -0.46 -4.03 -4.62
CA LEU A 110 0.40 -4.58 -3.58
C LEU A 110 0.51 -6.10 -3.69
N MET A 111 -0.62 -6.78 -3.91
CA MET A 111 -0.63 -8.24 -4.00
C MET A 111 0.08 -8.74 -5.24
N ILE A 112 -0.15 -8.15 -6.41
CA ILE A 112 0.55 -8.49 -7.65
C ILE A 112 2.06 -8.42 -7.42
N ARG A 113 2.56 -7.34 -6.86
CA ARG A 113 3.98 -7.16 -6.55
C ARG A 113 4.49 -8.17 -5.51
N THR A 114 3.68 -8.49 -4.49
CA THR A 114 4.01 -9.50 -3.49
C THR A 114 4.09 -10.89 -4.09
N LEU A 115 3.17 -11.25 -4.98
CA LEU A 115 3.14 -12.53 -5.69
C LEU A 115 4.33 -12.68 -6.64
N ILE A 116 4.68 -11.62 -7.40
CA ILE A 116 5.88 -11.59 -8.23
C ILE A 116 7.14 -11.80 -7.36
N GLY A 117 7.24 -11.06 -6.26
CA GLY A 117 8.34 -11.19 -5.31
C GLY A 117 8.43 -12.61 -4.73
N TYR A 118 7.28 -13.19 -4.35
CA TYR A 118 7.25 -14.54 -3.80
C TYR A 118 7.59 -15.63 -4.82
N SER A 119 7.10 -15.52 -6.05
CA SER A 119 7.47 -16.44 -7.13
C SER A 119 8.98 -16.47 -7.32
N ARG A 120 9.63 -15.32 -7.41
CA ARG A 120 11.10 -15.22 -7.51
C ARG A 120 11.81 -15.76 -6.26
N TYR A 121 11.28 -15.45 -5.08
CA TYR A 121 11.87 -15.81 -3.79
C TYR A 121 11.78 -17.31 -3.48
N ALA A 122 10.62 -17.91 -3.74
CA ALA A 122 10.30 -19.29 -3.37
C ALA A 122 10.37 -20.28 -4.54
N GLY A 123 10.38 -19.79 -5.80
CA GLY A 123 10.24 -20.63 -6.99
C GLY A 123 8.83 -21.22 -7.14
N ASP A 124 7.79 -20.51 -6.65
CA ASP A 124 6.39 -20.98 -6.72
C ASP A 124 5.66 -20.28 -7.88
N ASP A 125 5.52 -20.97 -8.99
CA ASP A 125 4.89 -20.44 -10.21
C ASP A 125 3.39 -20.14 -10.01
N ARG A 126 2.70 -20.80 -9.07
CA ARG A 126 1.29 -20.51 -8.74
C ARG A 126 1.11 -19.05 -8.33
N ALA A 127 2.11 -18.48 -7.65
CA ALA A 127 2.04 -17.07 -7.26
C ALA A 127 1.99 -16.15 -8.49
N LEU A 128 2.73 -16.46 -9.54
CA LEU A 128 2.72 -15.65 -10.76
C LEU A 128 1.41 -15.81 -11.52
N GLU A 129 0.84 -17.01 -11.60
CA GLU A 129 -0.48 -17.26 -12.19
C GLU A 129 -1.58 -16.48 -11.47
N GLU A 130 -1.53 -16.41 -10.13
CA GLU A 130 -2.50 -15.63 -9.35
C GLU A 130 -2.32 -14.11 -9.55
N ALA A 131 -1.07 -13.63 -9.72
CA ALA A 131 -0.81 -12.23 -10.07
C ALA A 131 -1.43 -11.87 -11.42
N GLU A 132 -1.31 -12.74 -12.43
CA GLU A 132 -1.93 -12.54 -13.74
C GLU A 132 -3.46 -12.50 -13.65
N LYS A 133 -4.10 -13.42 -12.92
CA LYS A 133 -5.57 -13.42 -12.71
C LYS A 133 -6.06 -12.12 -12.08
N LEU A 134 -5.35 -11.62 -11.06
CA LEU A 134 -5.69 -10.34 -10.42
C LEU A 134 -5.55 -9.17 -11.37
N ALA A 135 -4.49 -9.14 -12.18
CA ALA A 135 -4.28 -8.10 -13.16
C ALA A 135 -5.35 -8.13 -14.26
N ASP A 136 -5.64 -9.32 -14.80
CA ASP A 136 -6.69 -9.51 -15.82
C ASP A 136 -8.06 -9.08 -15.29
N TRP A 137 -8.41 -9.42 -14.03
CA TRP A 137 -9.64 -8.95 -13.41
C TRP A 137 -9.70 -7.41 -13.34
N ASN A 138 -8.62 -6.74 -12.90
CA ASN A 138 -8.59 -5.28 -12.84
C ASN A 138 -8.67 -4.62 -14.22
N ILE A 139 -8.06 -5.20 -15.25
CA ILE A 139 -8.17 -4.74 -16.64
C ILE A 139 -9.62 -4.85 -17.11
N ALA A 140 -10.27 -6.00 -16.89
CA ALA A 140 -11.66 -6.23 -17.27
C ALA A 140 -12.65 -5.31 -16.53
N HIS A 141 -12.33 -4.90 -15.31
CA HIS A 141 -13.15 -4.04 -14.45
C HIS A 141 -12.66 -2.58 -14.41
N SER A 142 -11.97 -2.13 -15.45
CA SER A 142 -11.57 -0.72 -15.60
C SER A 142 -12.69 0.12 -16.20
N THR A 143 -12.54 1.44 -16.11
CA THR A 143 -13.50 2.38 -16.70
C THR A 143 -13.61 2.22 -18.22
N PRO A 144 -14.82 2.35 -18.82
CA PRO A 144 -15.02 2.24 -20.27
C PRO A 144 -14.13 3.18 -21.09
N ALA A 145 -13.76 2.72 -22.29
CA ALA A 145 -12.84 3.46 -23.17
C ALA A 145 -13.41 4.77 -23.72
N ASP A 146 -14.73 4.94 -23.69
CA ASP A 146 -15.43 6.16 -24.13
C ASP A 146 -15.63 7.19 -23.01
N TRP A 147 -15.17 6.89 -21.80
CA TRP A 147 -15.27 7.83 -20.68
C TRP A 147 -14.08 8.80 -20.67
N ALA A 148 -14.26 9.91 -19.95
CA ALA A 148 -13.23 10.93 -19.83
C ALA A 148 -11.95 10.40 -19.17
N TYR A 149 -12.08 9.63 -18.08
CA TYR A 149 -11.00 8.88 -17.46
C TYR A 149 -11.11 7.40 -17.88
N ALA A 150 -10.78 7.13 -19.13
CA ALA A 150 -10.86 5.81 -19.76
C ALA A 150 -9.77 4.85 -19.24
N ASN A 151 -10.08 3.55 -19.24
CA ASN A 151 -9.14 2.45 -18.96
C ASN A 151 -8.49 2.51 -17.57
N LEU A 152 -9.07 3.22 -16.61
CA LEU A 152 -8.53 3.29 -15.26
C LEU A 152 -9.20 2.26 -14.35
N PRO A 153 -8.44 1.47 -13.58
CA PRO A 153 -8.99 0.59 -12.57
C PRO A 153 -9.72 1.40 -11.49
N TYR A 154 -10.85 0.91 -11.04
CA TYR A 154 -11.58 1.55 -9.94
C TYR A 154 -10.82 1.44 -8.63
N SER A 155 -10.80 2.53 -7.87
CA SER A 155 -10.15 2.59 -6.55
C SER A 155 -10.94 1.89 -5.46
N THR A 156 -12.28 1.88 -5.61
CA THR A 156 -13.18 1.36 -4.58
C THR A 156 -14.31 0.58 -5.22
N PHE A 157 -14.59 -0.59 -4.64
CA PHE A 157 -15.79 -1.39 -4.89
C PHE A 157 -16.54 -1.59 -3.59
N GLN A 158 -17.86 -1.50 -3.62
CA GLN A 158 -18.73 -1.86 -2.51
C GLN A 158 -19.87 -2.74 -3.00
N GLU A 159 -20.07 -3.88 -2.36
CA GLU A 159 -21.10 -4.85 -2.74
C GLU A 159 -21.05 -5.23 -4.23
N LYS A 160 -19.83 -5.52 -4.73
CA LYS A 160 -19.56 -5.89 -6.12
C LYS A 160 -19.81 -4.78 -7.16
N LYS A 161 -19.87 -3.51 -6.75
CA LYS A 161 -20.10 -2.38 -7.66
C LYS A 161 -19.03 -1.32 -7.47
N PRO A 162 -18.62 -0.63 -8.55
CA PRO A 162 -17.74 0.53 -8.44
C PRO A 162 -18.32 1.59 -7.52
N GLY A 163 -17.44 2.17 -6.69
CA GLY A 163 -17.79 3.17 -5.71
C GLY A 163 -17.94 2.62 -4.31
N GLY A 164 -17.88 3.49 -3.33
CA GLY A 164 -17.93 3.13 -1.93
C GLY A 164 -18.53 4.25 -1.07
N PHE A 165 -18.39 4.10 0.23
CA PHE A 165 -18.94 5.02 1.22
C PHE A 165 -18.52 6.48 0.98
N ARG A 166 -17.24 6.71 0.65
CA ARG A 166 -16.74 8.06 0.36
C ARG A 166 -16.52 8.30 -1.12
N ASP A 167 -16.06 7.29 -1.81
CA ASP A 167 -15.77 7.35 -3.23
C ASP A 167 -16.93 6.79 -4.04
N LYS A 168 -17.96 7.61 -4.21
CA LYS A 168 -19.16 7.24 -4.98
C LYS A 168 -18.86 6.99 -6.46
N SER A 169 -17.81 7.62 -7.00
CA SER A 169 -17.38 7.41 -8.38
C SER A 169 -16.50 6.17 -8.53
N GLY A 170 -15.89 5.74 -7.43
CA GLY A 170 -14.93 4.64 -7.42
C GLY A 170 -13.59 4.95 -8.07
N LEU A 171 -13.25 6.24 -8.31
CA LEU A 171 -12.04 6.60 -9.04
C LEU A 171 -11.16 7.65 -8.35
N MET A 172 -9.89 7.26 -8.14
CA MET A 172 -8.78 8.09 -7.73
C MET A 172 -7.62 7.90 -8.72
N PRO A 173 -7.19 8.95 -9.45
CA PRO A 173 -6.16 8.84 -10.49
C PRO A 173 -4.81 8.30 -10.02
N ASP A 174 -4.40 8.62 -8.78
CA ASP A 174 -3.17 8.13 -8.17
C ASP A 174 -3.17 6.60 -7.98
N LYS A 175 -4.32 6.02 -7.64
CA LYS A 175 -4.46 4.57 -7.47
C LYS A 175 -4.32 3.84 -8.81
N ALA A 176 -4.83 4.44 -9.88
CA ALA A 176 -4.63 3.91 -11.22
C ALA A 176 -3.14 3.91 -11.61
N ALA A 177 -2.39 4.95 -11.27
CA ALA A 177 -0.95 4.99 -11.50
C ALA A 177 -0.20 3.90 -10.71
N ILE A 178 -0.59 3.63 -9.44
CA ILE A 178 -0.02 2.54 -8.63
C ILE A 178 -0.27 1.18 -9.29
N MET A 179 -1.48 0.94 -9.77
CA MET A 179 -1.81 -0.32 -10.48
C MET A 179 -1.02 -0.44 -11.79
N ALA A 180 -0.88 0.64 -12.56
CA ALA A 180 -0.10 0.62 -13.79
C ALA A 180 1.38 0.26 -13.54
N LEU A 181 1.97 0.72 -12.43
CA LEU A 181 3.32 0.29 -12.02
C LEU A 181 3.38 -1.21 -11.74
N ALA A 182 2.36 -1.78 -11.08
CA ALA A 182 2.29 -3.23 -10.85
C ALA A 182 2.11 -4.01 -12.16
N TYR A 183 1.40 -3.47 -13.15
CA TYR A 183 1.30 -4.07 -14.48
C TYR A 183 2.65 -4.09 -15.22
N ILE A 184 3.46 -3.04 -15.09
CA ILE A 184 4.82 -3.02 -15.67
C ILE A 184 5.68 -4.10 -14.99
N ASP A 185 5.64 -4.18 -13.65
CA ASP A 185 6.38 -5.21 -12.91
C ASP A 185 5.95 -6.63 -13.34
N LEU A 186 4.64 -6.83 -13.59
CA LEU A 186 4.12 -8.12 -14.05
C LEU A 186 4.52 -8.42 -15.50
N HIS A 187 4.47 -7.42 -16.39
CA HIS A 187 5.00 -7.57 -17.76
C HIS A 187 6.48 -7.99 -17.75
N GLU A 188 7.30 -7.37 -16.92
CA GLU A 188 8.72 -7.72 -16.80
C GLU A 188 8.94 -9.13 -16.22
N ALA A 189 8.03 -9.61 -15.39
CA ALA A 189 8.09 -10.95 -14.81
C ALA A 189 7.63 -12.04 -15.77
N THR A 190 6.63 -11.76 -16.62
CA THR A 190 5.96 -12.77 -17.47
C THR A 190 6.27 -12.64 -18.95
N GLY A 191 6.68 -11.46 -19.43
CA GLY A 191 6.78 -11.12 -20.85
C GLY A 191 5.45 -10.83 -21.53
N GLU A 192 4.32 -10.90 -20.81
CA GLU A 192 2.97 -10.73 -21.35
C GLU A 192 2.68 -9.28 -21.75
N ALA A 193 2.55 -9.01 -23.03
CA ALA A 193 2.39 -7.66 -23.58
C ALA A 193 1.09 -6.96 -23.13
N ARG A 194 0.03 -7.72 -22.78
CA ARG A 194 -1.26 -7.17 -22.35
C ARG A 194 -1.13 -6.28 -21.12
N PHE A 195 -0.26 -6.62 -20.18
CA PHE A 195 -0.04 -5.83 -18.97
C PHE A 195 0.66 -4.50 -19.27
N TYR A 196 1.67 -4.53 -20.13
CA TYR A 196 2.30 -3.30 -20.58
C TYR A 196 1.31 -2.38 -21.32
N THR A 197 0.49 -2.94 -22.22
CA THR A 197 -0.55 -2.20 -22.95
C THR A 197 -1.58 -1.57 -22.00
N ALA A 198 -1.97 -2.28 -20.94
CA ALA A 198 -2.86 -1.72 -19.92
C ALA A 198 -2.21 -0.56 -19.15
N ALA A 199 -0.93 -0.68 -18.80
CA ALA A 199 -0.19 0.41 -18.15
C ALA A 199 -0.06 1.65 -19.06
N GLU A 200 0.22 1.47 -20.36
CA GLU A 200 0.24 2.58 -21.34
C GLU A 200 -1.13 3.26 -21.45
N ALA A 201 -2.23 2.49 -21.51
CA ALA A 201 -3.58 3.05 -21.61
C ALA A 201 -3.94 3.92 -20.40
N ILE A 202 -3.52 3.49 -19.19
CA ILE A 202 -3.65 4.30 -17.96
C ILE A 202 -2.81 5.58 -18.08
N ALA A 203 -1.55 5.47 -18.48
CA ALA A 203 -0.65 6.62 -18.60
C ALA A 203 -1.14 7.63 -19.63
N ASP A 204 -1.66 7.18 -20.78
CA ASP A 204 -2.26 8.04 -21.79
C ASP A 204 -3.43 8.84 -21.26
N THR A 205 -4.31 8.18 -20.50
CA THR A 205 -5.43 8.86 -19.86
C THR A 205 -4.95 9.86 -18.82
N LEU A 206 -4.02 9.49 -17.95
CA LEU A 206 -3.45 10.40 -16.98
C LEU A 206 -2.73 11.58 -17.64
N SER A 207 -1.93 11.35 -18.67
CA SER A 207 -1.26 12.40 -19.46
C SER A 207 -2.25 13.38 -20.08
N LYS A 208 -3.34 12.87 -20.66
CA LYS A 208 -4.41 13.69 -21.25
C LYS A 208 -5.17 14.50 -20.20
N ARG A 209 -5.35 13.97 -18.99
CA ARG A 209 -6.14 14.59 -17.91
C ARG A 209 -5.29 15.38 -16.90
N GLN A 210 -3.99 15.46 -17.10
CA GLN A 210 -3.12 16.27 -16.27
C GLN A 210 -3.51 17.75 -16.35
N ARG A 211 -3.67 18.37 -15.18
CA ARG A 211 -3.95 19.81 -15.06
C ARG A 211 -2.73 20.65 -15.47
N PRO A 212 -2.92 21.93 -15.82
CA PRO A 212 -1.81 22.82 -16.18
C PRO A 212 -0.73 22.99 -15.11
N ASN A 213 -1.07 22.75 -13.84
CA ASN A 213 -0.13 22.79 -12.72
C ASN A 213 0.59 21.45 -12.47
N GLY A 214 0.36 20.43 -13.28
CA GLY A 214 1.01 19.12 -13.14
C GLY A 214 0.25 18.10 -12.29
N THR A 215 -0.92 18.43 -11.76
CA THR A 215 -1.67 17.59 -10.81
C THR A 215 -2.90 16.94 -11.42
N TRP A 216 -3.53 16.10 -10.60
CA TRP A 216 -4.85 15.51 -10.81
C TRP A 216 -5.71 15.76 -9.56
N PRO A 217 -7.06 15.70 -9.68
CA PRO A 217 -7.91 15.71 -8.49
C PRO A 217 -7.69 14.45 -7.67
N PHE A 218 -7.97 14.54 -6.37
CA PHE A 218 -7.92 13.37 -5.49
C PHE A 218 -9.00 12.34 -5.87
N ARG A 219 -10.26 12.83 -6.07
CA ARG A 219 -11.38 12.00 -6.55
C ARG A 219 -12.10 12.69 -7.68
N VAL A 220 -12.52 11.89 -8.65
CA VAL A 220 -13.17 12.38 -9.87
C VAL A 220 -14.29 11.43 -10.29
N ASP A 221 -15.36 11.99 -10.83
CA ASP A 221 -16.32 11.22 -11.63
C ASP A 221 -15.66 10.86 -12.97
N PRO A 222 -15.41 9.56 -13.24
CA PRO A 222 -14.61 9.18 -14.41
C PRO A 222 -15.30 9.43 -15.74
N LYS A 223 -16.62 9.53 -15.77
CA LYS A 223 -17.40 9.77 -16.99
C LYS A 223 -17.49 11.25 -17.35
N THR A 224 -17.74 12.09 -16.32
CA THR A 224 -18.08 13.51 -16.53
C THR A 224 -16.93 14.47 -16.24
N GLU A 225 -15.79 13.98 -15.74
CA GLU A 225 -14.64 14.77 -15.26
C GLU A 225 -14.95 15.65 -14.03
N LYS A 226 -16.14 15.51 -13.46
CA LYS A 226 -16.51 16.29 -12.29
C LYS A 226 -15.58 15.97 -11.12
N VAL A 227 -14.90 16.99 -10.61
CA VAL A 227 -14.06 16.86 -9.43
C VAL A 227 -14.94 16.68 -8.20
N ILE A 228 -14.64 15.64 -7.41
CA ILE A 228 -15.31 15.36 -6.13
C ILE A 228 -14.46 15.90 -4.98
N GLU A 229 -13.16 15.66 -5.01
CA GLU A 229 -12.19 16.17 -4.04
C GLU A 229 -10.91 16.59 -4.75
N GLU A 230 -10.38 17.76 -4.36
CA GLU A 230 -9.39 18.50 -5.16
C GLU A 230 -7.93 18.07 -4.93
N PHE A 231 -7.52 17.91 -3.70
CA PHE A 231 -6.10 17.82 -3.36
C PHE A 231 -5.64 16.38 -3.15
N THR A 232 -4.48 16.05 -3.74
CA THR A 232 -3.67 14.89 -3.35
C THR A 232 -2.19 15.22 -3.50
N SER A 233 -1.35 14.72 -2.60
CA SER A 233 0.10 14.72 -2.73
C SER A 233 0.63 13.46 -3.45
N SER A 234 -0.22 12.49 -3.73
CA SER A 234 0.16 11.19 -4.32
C SER A 234 0.49 11.25 -5.81
N VAL A 235 0.85 12.44 -6.31
CA VAL A 235 1.28 12.71 -7.70
C VAL A 235 2.56 11.95 -8.07
N ILE A 236 3.34 11.54 -7.08
CA ILE A 236 4.58 10.77 -7.26
C ILE A 236 4.37 9.50 -8.08
N TYR A 237 3.21 8.83 -7.96
CA TYR A 237 2.96 7.58 -8.69
C TYR A 237 2.83 7.81 -10.20
N ALA A 238 2.26 8.94 -10.63
CA ALA A 238 2.23 9.31 -12.04
C ALA A 238 3.65 9.68 -12.56
N VAL A 239 4.47 10.34 -11.74
CA VAL A 239 5.88 10.62 -12.07
C VAL A 239 6.65 9.31 -12.30
N MET A 240 6.54 8.36 -11.37
CA MET A 240 7.18 7.05 -11.47
C MET A 240 6.69 6.24 -12.68
N LEU A 241 5.38 6.27 -12.94
CA LEU A 241 4.78 5.59 -14.09
C LEU A 241 5.31 6.12 -15.42
N PHE A 242 5.30 7.43 -15.60
CA PHE A 242 5.76 8.08 -16.82
C PHE A 242 7.25 7.81 -17.06
N GLU A 243 8.09 7.93 -16.02
CA GLU A 243 9.51 7.62 -16.12
C GLU A 243 9.75 6.15 -16.49
N ARG A 244 9.03 5.22 -15.84
CA ARG A 244 9.20 3.79 -16.09
C ARG A 244 8.80 3.39 -17.50
N LEU A 245 7.68 3.92 -18.03
CA LEU A 245 7.24 3.64 -19.40
C LEU A 245 8.21 4.19 -20.44
N ASP A 246 8.68 5.43 -20.27
CA ASP A 246 9.67 6.03 -21.17
C ASP A 246 10.99 5.26 -21.14
N ALA A 247 11.45 4.84 -19.98
CA ALA A 247 12.67 4.04 -19.82
C ALA A 247 12.54 2.65 -20.48
N THR A 248 11.40 1.97 -20.30
CA THR A 248 11.16 0.63 -20.87
C THR A 248 11.17 0.63 -22.40
N LYS A 249 10.67 1.71 -23.03
CA LYS A 249 10.63 1.82 -24.50
C LYS A 249 11.77 2.65 -25.09
N GLY A 250 12.59 3.30 -24.27
CA GLY A 250 13.61 4.22 -24.75
C GLY A 250 13.01 5.46 -25.43
N THR A 251 11.90 5.98 -24.89
CA THR A 251 11.18 7.15 -25.43
C THR A 251 11.17 8.30 -24.42
N THR A 252 10.68 9.46 -24.86
CA THR A 252 10.43 10.65 -24.03
C THR A 252 8.98 11.10 -24.14
N ARG A 253 8.07 10.14 -24.42
CA ARG A 253 6.65 10.41 -24.69
C ARG A 253 5.96 11.13 -23.55
N TYR A 254 6.30 10.76 -22.31
CA TYR A 254 5.69 11.29 -21.10
C TYR A 254 6.59 12.30 -20.35
N GLU A 255 7.81 12.56 -20.83
CA GLU A 255 8.80 13.37 -20.13
C GLU A 255 8.28 14.74 -19.69
N ALA A 256 7.67 15.52 -20.59
CA ALA A 256 7.15 16.84 -20.26
C ALA A 256 6.04 16.79 -19.19
N LYS A 257 5.23 15.72 -19.20
CA LYS A 257 4.16 15.50 -18.20
C LYS A 257 4.72 15.08 -16.84
N ARG A 258 5.72 14.19 -16.86
CA ARG A 258 6.49 13.79 -15.68
C ARG A 258 7.13 15.01 -15.03
N ASP A 259 7.83 15.84 -15.80
CA ASP A 259 8.57 16.98 -15.29
C ASP A 259 7.67 18.05 -14.70
N LEU A 260 6.49 18.29 -15.31
CA LEU A 260 5.49 19.20 -14.77
C LEU A 260 4.96 18.70 -13.40
N ALA A 261 4.67 17.42 -13.28
CA ALA A 261 4.21 16.79 -12.04
C ALA A 261 5.32 16.81 -10.97
N TRP A 262 6.55 16.48 -11.34
CA TRP A 262 7.69 16.48 -10.45
C TRP A 262 8.01 17.89 -9.92
N ASN A 263 7.99 18.90 -10.77
CA ASN A 263 8.18 20.30 -10.39
C ASN A 263 7.12 20.76 -9.39
N TRP A 264 5.87 20.32 -9.55
CA TRP A 264 4.83 20.61 -8.58
C TRP A 264 5.12 19.93 -7.23
N LEU A 265 5.55 18.67 -7.20
CA LEU A 265 5.94 17.98 -5.96
C LEU A 265 7.10 18.67 -5.26
N LEU A 266 8.16 19.04 -5.99
CA LEU A 266 9.35 19.72 -5.45
C LEU A 266 8.99 21.05 -4.79
N ASN A 267 8.15 21.87 -5.43
CA ASN A 267 7.80 23.20 -4.95
C ASN A 267 6.60 23.21 -3.98
N GLY A 268 5.83 22.14 -3.95
CA GLY A 268 4.67 21.93 -3.10
C GLY A 268 4.94 20.97 -1.94
N PRO A 269 4.43 19.74 -1.98
CA PRO A 269 4.48 18.80 -0.86
C PRO A 269 5.86 18.54 -0.27
N ILE A 270 6.89 18.39 -1.09
CA ILE A 270 8.26 18.18 -0.62
C ILE A 270 8.75 19.36 0.20
N LYS A 271 8.55 20.59 -0.28
CA LYS A 271 8.95 21.81 0.41
C LYS A 271 8.10 22.13 1.64
N THR A 272 6.79 21.94 1.53
CA THR A 272 5.82 22.34 2.58
C THR A 272 5.52 21.25 3.58
N LYS A 273 5.91 19.99 3.29
CA LYS A 273 5.57 18.78 4.07
C LYS A 273 4.05 18.53 4.13
N GLU A 274 3.30 18.96 3.10
CA GLU A 274 1.85 18.79 3.00
C GLU A 274 1.51 17.50 2.23
N PHE A 275 1.91 16.34 2.78
CA PHE A 275 1.56 15.02 2.28
C PHE A 275 0.20 14.59 2.83
N ARG A 276 -0.82 14.45 1.95
CA ARG A 276 -2.20 14.10 2.30
C ARG A 276 -3.01 13.70 1.07
N GLY A 277 -4.14 13.03 1.29
CA GLY A 277 -5.01 12.59 0.20
C GLY A 277 -4.47 11.34 -0.49
N PHE A 278 -4.22 10.29 0.29
CA PHE A 278 -3.78 8.98 -0.18
C PHE A 278 -4.86 7.91 0.00
N TYR A 279 -5.51 7.83 1.18
CA TYR A 279 -6.42 6.73 1.50
C TYR A 279 -7.83 6.93 0.93
N GLU A 280 -8.41 5.84 0.45
CA GLU A 280 -9.71 5.80 -0.23
C GLU A 280 -10.87 6.19 0.68
N ASP A 281 -10.74 5.95 1.98
CA ASP A 281 -11.79 6.14 2.98
C ASP A 281 -11.74 7.51 3.69
N ILE A 282 -10.78 8.37 3.35
CA ILE A 282 -10.60 9.67 4.00
C ILE A 282 -10.73 10.85 3.04
N VAL A 283 -11.03 12.03 3.62
CA VAL A 283 -11.03 13.31 2.91
C VAL A 283 -9.66 13.97 3.07
N PRO A 284 -9.04 14.48 2.00
CA PRO A 284 -7.78 15.23 2.10
C PRO A 284 -7.95 16.45 3.01
N SER A 285 -7.21 16.49 4.10
CA SER A 285 -7.24 17.58 5.06
C SER A 285 -5.89 17.75 5.75
N PRO A 286 -5.58 18.92 6.32
CA PRO A 286 -4.34 19.11 7.09
C PRO A 286 -4.19 18.15 8.26
N LYS A 287 -5.30 17.64 8.81
CA LYS A 287 -5.30 16.62 9.88
C LYS A 287 -5.07 15.20 9.34
N GLY A 288 -5.38 14.98 8.07
CA GLY A 288 -5.18 13.70 7.37
C GLY A 288 -3.83 13.60 6.67
N ARG A 289 -2.77 14.17 7.24
CA ARG A 289 -1.42 13.95 6.73
C ARG A 289 -1.06 12.47 6.79
N THR A 290 -0.41 12.00 5.73
CA THR A 290 -0.03 10.60 5.53
C THR A 290 1.46 10.50 5.27
N ASN A 291 2.03 9.33 5.49
CA ASN A 291 3.44 9.06 5.22
C ASN A 291 3.66 8.25 3.94
N TYR A 292 2.66 7.53 3.44
CA TYR A 292 2.84 6.50 2.43
C TYR A 292 3.44 7.04 1.12
N ASP A 293 2.83 8.06 0.55
CA ASP A 293 3.31 8.74 -0.65
C ASP A 293 4.61 9.54 -0.42
N CYS A 294 4.86 10.00 0.81
CA CYS A 294 6.13 10.59 1.19
C CYS A 294 7.27 9.54 1.17
N LEU A 295 7.04 8.34 1.68
CA LEU A 295 8.04 7.26 1.66
C LEU A 295 8.41 6.86 0.22
N ASP A 296 7.43 6.77 -0.67
CA ASP A 296 7.69 6.49 -2.09
C ASP A 296 8.36 7.67 -2.79
N THR A 297 8.08 8.92 -2.38
CA THR A 297 8.84 10.09 -2.83
C THR A 297 10.30 10.01 -2.40
N ILE A 298 10.59 9.58 -1.17
CA ILE A 298 11.97 9.35 -0.71
C ILE A 298 12.66 8.28 -1.56
N ARG A 299 12.01 7.15 -1.84
CA ARG A 299 12.57 6.12 -2.73
C ARG A 299 12.88 6.65 -4.13
N TYR A 300 11.98 7.44 -4.69
CA TYR A 300 12.22 8.08 -5.98
C TYR A 300 13.46 9.01 -5.96
N LEU A 301 13.60 9.81 -4.91
CA LEU A 301 14.79 10.65 -4.72
C LEU A 301 16.06 9.80 -4.59
N LEU A 302 16.03 8.71 -3.84
CA LEU A 302 17.18 7.80 -3.68
C LEU A 302 17.56 7.12 -5.00
N ALA A 303 16.60 6.68 -5.78
CA ALA A 303 16.82 6.08 -7.10
C ALA A 303 17.46 7.09 -8.09
N ASN A 304 17.11 8.37 -7.95
CA ASN A 304 17.56 9.44 -8.82
C ASN A 304 18.70 10.33 -8.24
N ARG A 305 19.28 9.95 -7.08
CA ARG A 305 20.27 10.78 -6.36
C ARG A 305 21.54 11.12 -7.12
N THR A 306 21.86 10.35 -8.13
CA THR A 306 23.02 10.59 -9.01
C THR A 306 22.69 11.49 -10.20
N LYS A 307 21.40 11.69 -10.51
CA LYS A 307 20.94 12.55 -11.61
C LYS A 307 20.90 14.02 -11.20
N GLU A 308 20.53 14.29 -9.93
CA GLU A 308 20.33 15.64 -9.43
C GLU A 308 21.02 15.85 -8.07
N ASN A 309 21.79 16.91 -7.96
CA ASN A 309 22.40 17.31 -6.70
C ASN A 309 21.31 17.71 -5.69
N GLY A 310 21.48 17.31 -4.43
CA GLY A 310 20.55 17.65 -3.33
C GLY A 310 19.42 16.66 -3.12
N TYR A 311 19.21 15.66 -3.97
CA TYR A 311 18.15 14.67 -3.78
C TYR A 311 18.36 13.81 -2.53
N LEU A 312 19.60 13.49 -2.19
CA LEU A 312 19.91 12.74 -0.97
C LEU A 312 19.59 13.54 0.28
N GLU A 313 19.95 14.83 0.30
CA GLU A 313 19.65 15.75 1.40
C GLU A 313 18.15 15.93 1.59
N ILE A 314 17.40 16.10 0.50
CA ILE A 314 15.92 16.16 0.54
C ILE A 314 15.33 14.85 1.10
N ALA A 315 15.84 13.70 0.68
CA ALA A 315 15.40 12.40 1.18
C ALA A 315 15.61 12.27 2.71
N VAL A 316 16.78 12.69 3.21
CA VAL A 316 17.08 12.74 4.66
C VAL A 316 16.12 13.69 5.38
N GLU A 317 15.87 14.88 4.85
CA GLU A 317 14.96 15.86 5.45
C GLU A 317 13.51 15.34 5.51
N LEU A 318 13.04 14.70 4.45
CA LEU A 318 11.72 14.09 4.43
C LEU A 318 11.60 12.96 5.44
N ASN A 319 12.63 12.10 5.57
CA ASN A 319 12.62 11.06 6.60
C ASN A 319 12.57 11.66 8.01
N HIS A 320 13.32 12.70 8.30
CA HIS A 320 13.22 13.39 9.59
C HIS A 320 11.81 13.93 9.86
N TRP A 321 11.13 14.45 8.82
CA TRP A 321 9.74 14.88 8.95
C TRP A 321 8.79 13.70 9.22
N VAL A 322 8.96 12.56 8.53
CA VAL A 322 8.18 11.34 8.78
C VAL A 322 8.37 10.87 10.21
N GLU A 323 9.60 10.76 10.69
CA GLU A 323 9.92 10.35 12.05
C GLU A 323 9.31 11.30 13.09
N LYS A 324 9.52 12.60 12.94
CA LYS A 324 8.95 13.60 13.87
C LYS A 324 7.43 13.57 13.92
N THR A 325 6.77 13.17 12.84
CA THR A 325 5.31 13.29 12.68
C THR A 325 4.59 11.99 13.04
N PHE A 326 5.14 10.82 12.69
CA PHE A 326 4.41 9.55 12.69
C PHE A 326 5.07 8.45 13.54
N LEU A 327 6.31 8.63 14.01
CA LEU A 327 7.04 7.57 14.67
C LEU A 327 6.63 7.45 16.15
N ASP A 328 6.43 6.21 16.58
CA ASP A 328 6.19 5.84 17.98
C ASP A 328 7.18 4.75 18.42
N LYS A 329 7.56 4.82 19.70
CA LYS A 329 8.29 3.74 20.36
C LYS A 329 7.33 2.63 20.77
N ILE A 330 7.73 1.39 20.58
CA ILE A 330 6.87 0.24 20.83
C ILE A 330 7.18 -0.34 22.21
N LYS A 331 6.31 -0.04 23.17
CA LYS A 331 6.45 -0.52 24.54
C LYS A 331 6.54 -2.05 24.62
N GLY A 332 7.59 -2.55 25.28
CA GLY A 332 7.88 -3.98 25.42
C GLY A 332 8.72 -4.57 24.27
N PHE A 333 8.93 -3.83 23.19
CA PHE A 333 9.75 -4.24 22.05
C PHE A 333 10.94 -3.31 21.78
N GLU A 334 11.29 -2.49 22.75
CA GLU A 334 12.43 -1.59 22.60
C GLU A 334 13.69 -2.36 22.15
N PRO A 335 14.53 -1.82 21.25
CA PRO A 335 14.49 -0.47 20.67
C PRO A 335 13.66 -0.33 19.39
N ALA A 336 12.74 -1.24 19.09
CA ALA A 336 11.92 -1.17 17.90
C ALA A 336 11.01 0.08 17.89
N GLU A 337 10.80 0.61 16.71
CA GLU A 337 9.98 1.78 16.44
C GLU A 337 8.91 1.42 15.44
N GLY A 338 7.80 2.15 15.41
CA GLY A 338 6.71 1.92 14.48
C GLY A 338 6.14 3.22 13.95
N ILE A 339 5.48 3.14 12.81
CA ILE A 339 4.89 4.28 12.12
C ILE A 339 3.37 4.20 12.17
N ARG A 340 2.74 5.31 12.53
CA ARG A 340 1.28 5.48 12.44
C ARG A 340 0.89 5.68 10.98
N GLU A 341 -0.30 5.22 10.62
CA GLU A 341 -0.84 5.36 9.27
C GLU A 341 -0.93 6.83 8.83
N GLN A 342 -1.50 7.67 9.70
CA GLN A 342 -1.78 9.07 9.45
C GLN A 342 -2.00 9.82 10.75
N LEU A 343 -2.09 11.15 10.72
CA LEU A 343 -2.32 11.95 11.94
C LEU A 343 -3.70 11.73 12.58
N GLN A 344 -4.70 11.36 11.79
CA GLN A 344 -6.06 11.09 12.32
C GLN A 344 -6.18 9.67 12.89
N CYS A 345 -5.45 8.71 12.34
CA CYS A 345 -5.41 7.35 12.82
C CYS A 345 -4.14 7.14 13.66
N ASN A 346 -4.30 7.24 14.96
CA ASN A 346 -3.20 7.14 15.92
C ASN A 346 -2.81 5.68 16.22
N VAL A 347 -2.64 4.88 15.17
CA VAL A 347 -2.34 3.47 15.27
C VAL A 347 -1.08 3.12 14.52
N VAL A 348 -0.18 2.43 15.23
CA VAL A 348 1.00 1.82 14.61
C VAL A 348 0.56 0.56 13.88
N MET A 349 0.80 0.53 12.59
CA MET A 349 0.42 -0.60 11.73
C MET A 349 1.65 -1.27 11.10
N GLY A 350 1.56 -2.59 10.90
CA GLY A 350 2.65 -3.38 10.36
C GLY A 350 3.13 -2.92 8.99
N ILE A 351 2.20 -2.68 8.07
CA ILE A 351 2.52 -2.22 6.71
C ILE A 351 3.29 -0.88 6.72
N HIS A 352 2.83 0.11 7.49
CA HIS A 352 3.46 1.43 7.51
C HIS A 352 4.83 1.40 8.19
N SER A 353 4.93 0.65 9.29
CA SER A 353 6.18 0.47 10.02
C SER A 353 7.23 -0.23 9.16
N LEU A 354 6.84 -1.26 8.44
CA LEU A 354 7.78 -2.02 7.62
C LEU A 354 8.11 -1.31 6.30
N ASN A 355 7.15 -0.59 5.70
CA ASN A 355 7.40 0.30 4.56
C ASN A 355 8.46 1.36 4.92
N TRP A 356 8.30 2.02 6.08
CA TRP A 356 9.29 2.96 6.58
C TRP A 356 10.64 2.28 6.86
N ALA A 357 10.65 1.13 7.52
CA ALA A 357 11.88 0.40 7.82
C ALA A 357 12.64 -0.01 6.54
N SER A 358 11.94 -0.48 5.52
CA SER A 358 12.52 -0.79 4.20
C SER A 358 13.14 0.46 3.58
N MET A 359 12.40 1.56 3.50
CA MET A 359 12.93 2.84 3.03
C MET A 359 14.12 3.34 3.86
N LEU A 360 14.05 3.23 5.21
CA LEU A 360 15.15 3.63 6.11
C LEU A 360 16.40 2.78 5.89
N HIS A 361 16.24 1.48 5.58
CA HIS A 361 17.35 0.59 5.23
C HIS A 361 18.07 1.07 3.96
N GLU A 362 17.31 1.41 2.92
CA GLU A 362 17.83 1.99 1.68
C GLU A 362 18.52 3.34 1.90
N LEU A 363 17.89 4.23 2.65
CA LEU A 363 18.45 5.55 2.99
C LEU A 363 19.76 5.41 3.78
N GLY A 364 19.79 4.50 4.77
CA GLY A 364 21.00 4.20 5.53
C GLY A 364 22.11 3.60 4.69
N ALA A 365 21.79 2.85 3.63
CA ALA A 365 22.76 2.36 2.66
C ALA A 365 23.29 3.51 1.77
N ALA A 366 22.42 4.40 1.31
CA ALA A 366 22.78 5.54 0.47
C ALA A 366 23.63 6.59 1.21
N THR A 367 23.38 6.80 2.50
CA THR A 367 24.14 7.76 3.35
C THR A 367 25.35 7.13 4.04
N GLY A 368 25.48 5.80 4.05
CA GLY A 368 26.48 5.09 4.85
C GLY A 368 26.13 5.02 6.36
N ASP A 369 24.92 5.42 6.75
CA ASP A 369 24.50 5.45 8.14
C ASP A 369 24.08 4.05 8.64
N LYS A 370 24.99 3.42 9.42
CA LYS A 370 24.77 2.11 10.01
C LYS A 370 23.67 2.12 11.09
N ALA A 371 23.47 3.24 11.78
CA ALA A 371 22.46 3.36 12.83
C ALA A 371 21.05 3.34 12.21
N MET A 372 20.82 4.03 11.09
CA MET A 372 19.56 3.93 10.34
C MET A 372 19.26 2.49 9.93
N ARG A 373 20.24 1.78 9.39
CA ARG A 373 20.07 0.37 8.99
C ARG A 373 19.77 -0.53 10.18
N GLN A 374 20.41 -0.29 11.32
CA GLN A 374 20.13 -1.06 12.54
C GLN A 374 18.72 -0.79 13.07
N ARG A 375 18.24 0.46 13.08
CA ARG A 375 16.86 0.82 13.44
C ARG A 375 15.85 0.13 12.54
N ALA A 376 16.07 0.15 11.23
CA ALA A 376 15.24 -0.55 10.26
C ALA A 376 15.14 -2.05 10.57
N MET A 377 16.25 -2.71 10.88
CA MET A 377 16.29 -4.13 11.26
C MET A 377 15.52 -4.39 12.56
N GLN A 378 15.61 -3.53 13.58
CA GLN A 378 14.85 -3.70 14.82
C GLN A 378 13.35 -3.60 14.60
N THR A 379 12.90 -2.69 13.71
CA THR A 379 11.49 -2.60 13.30
C THR A 379 11.05 -3.83 12.51
N ALA A 380 11.86 -4.31 11.57
CA ALA A 380 11.56 -5.54 10.84
C ALA A 380 11.45 -6.76 11.78
N ASN A 381 12.35 -6.88 12.76
CA ASN A 381 12.27 -7.92 13.80
C ASN A 381 10.96 -7.86 14.58
N TYR A 382 10.55 -6.65 14.99
CA TYR A 382 9.29 -6.42 15.68
C TYR A 382 8.07 -6.88 14.86
N ILE A 383 8.05 -6.60 13.57
CA ILE A 383 6.92 -6.96 12.73
C ILE A 383 6.75 -8.47 12.58
N THR A 384 7.80 -9.28 12.76
CA THR A 384 7.65 -10.75 12.76
C THR A 384 6.73 -11.28 13.87
N TYR A 385 6.51 -10.50 14.93
CA TYR A 385 5.58 -10.84 16.03
C TYR A 385 4.11 -10.64 15.66
N TYR A 386 3.81 -10.04 14.50
CA TYR A 386 2.43 -9.90 14.01
C TYR A 386 1.89 -11.18 13.36
N LEU A 387 2.78 -12.14 13.04
CA LEU A 387 2.39 -13.42 12.51
C LEU A 387 1.72 -14.28 13.59
N GLN A 388 0.52 -14.73 13.32
CA GLN A 388 -0.28 -15.56 14.22
C GLN A 388 -0.02 -17.06 14.00
N PRO A 389 -0.42 -17.94 14.95
CA PRO A 389 -0.27 -19.38 14.81
C PRO A 389 -0.94 -19.96 13.54
N ASP A 390 -2.03 -19.35 13.09
CA ASP A 390 -2.78 -19.70 11.87
C ASP A 390 -2.26 -19.04 10.59
N ASN A 391 -1.04 -18.54 10.60
CA ASN A 391 -0.33 -17.93 9.48
C ASN A 391 -0.82 -16.53 9.05
N ARG A 392 -1.85 -15.98 9.71
CA ARG A 392 -2.27 -14.59 9.45
C ARG A 392 -1.24 -13.59 9.98
N ILE A 393 -1.07 -12.50 9.24
CA ILE A 393 -0.37 -11.31 9.72
C ILE A 393 -1.44 -10.27 10.06
N VAL A 394 -1.54 -9.89 11.34
CA VAL A 394 -2.51 -8.92 11.82
C VAL A 394 -2.07 -7.48 11.54
N VAL A 395 -3.00 -6.54 11.63
CA VAL A 395 -2.74 -5.10 11.38
C VAL A 395 -1.70 -4.54 12.34
N GLY A 396 -1.83 -4.91 13.63
CA GLY A 396 -0.95 -4.46 14.70
C GLY A 396 -1.44 -4.96 16.05
N PHE A 397 -0.66 -4.74 17.13
CA PHE A 397 -1.05 -5.20 18.46
C PHE A 397 -2.30 -4.54 19.04
N GLN A 398 -2.68 -3.39 18.52
CA GLN A 398 -3.91 -2.69 18.91
C GLN A 398 -5.12 -3.11 18.08
N TYR A 399 -4.91 -3.77 16.92
CA TYR A 399 -5.91 -4.22 15.98
C TYR A 399 -5.69 -5.68 15.62
N HIS A 400 -6.50 -6.56 16.18
CA HIS A 400 -6.46 -7.99 15.89
C HIS A 400 -7.16 -8.37 14.58
N GLN A 401 -7.66 -7.38 13.88
CA GLN A 401 -8.32 -7.54 12.60
C GLN A 401 -7.30 -8.00 11.56
N TRP A 402 -7.78 -8.69 10.56
CA TRP A 402 -7.03 -8.96 9.38
C TRP A 402 -7.40 -7.93 8.30
N TRP A 403 -6.39 -7.20 7.83
CA TRP A 403 -6.53 -6.33 6.68
C TRP A 403 -5.65 -6.84 5.57
N TYR A 404 -6.26 -6.95 4.39
CA TYR A 404 -5.60 -7.43 3.20
C TYR A 404 -4.29 -6.70 2.88
N SER A 405 -4.33 -5.37 2.83
CA SER A 405 -3.15 -4.54 2.57
C SER A 405 -2.05 -4.69 3.63
N CYS A 406 -2.44 -4.83 4.90
CA CYS A 406 -1.47 -4.99 5.98
C CYS A 406 -0.75 -6.33 5.90
N HIS A 407 -1.48 -7.41 5.66
CA HIS A 407 -0.86 -8.73 5.49
C HIS A 407 0.07 -8.75 4.28
N THR A 408 -0.45 -8.35 3.12
CA THR A 408 0.27 -8.34 1.84
C THR A 408 1.48 -7.42 1.87
N GLY A 409 1.32 -6.19 2.37
CA GLY A 409 2.40 -5.21 2.44
C GLY A 409 3.51 -5.61 3.41
N VAL A 410 3.18 -6.29 4.53
CA VAL A 410 4.22 -6.83 5.43
C VAL A 410 5.06 -7.87 4.71
N VAL A 411 4.45 -8.80 3.97
CA VAL A 411 5.20 -9.79 3.19
C VAL A 411 6.07 -9.10 2.13
N LEU A 412 5.50 -8.13 1.39
CA LEU A 412 6.21 -7.41 0.35
C LEU A 412 7.49 -6.74 0.85
N TYR A 413 7.38 -5.96 1.92
CA TYR A 413 8.54 -5.22 2.45
C TYR A 413 9.52 -6.10 3.23
N LEU A 414 9.13 -7.30 3.69
CA LEU A 414 10.07 -8.23 4.31
C LEU A 414 11.10 -8.79 3.34
N PHE A 415 10.82 -8.83 2.04
CA PHE A 415 11.81 -9.28 1.06
C PHE A 415 13.10 -8.45 1.13
N ASP A 416 13.01 -7.16 1.40
CA ASP A 416 14.16 -6.24 1.47
C ASP A 416 15.15 -6.59 2.59
N PHE A 417 14.73 -7.39 3.58
CA PHE A 417 15.55 -7.82 4.71
C PHE A 417 16.10 -9.24 4.59
N THR A 418 15.78 -9.94 3.52
CA THR A 418 16.21 -11.35 3.34
C THR A 418 17.60 -11.48 2.73
N GLY A 419 18.14 -10.42 2.13
CA GLY A 419 19.40 -10.46 1.38
C GLY A 419 19.33 -11.30 0.09
N LYS A 420 18.13 -11.74 -0.30
CA LYS A 420 17.87 -12.40 -1.58
C LYS A 420 17.31 -11.38 -2.56
N PRO A 421 17.66 -11.50 -3.85
CA PRO A 421 17.15 -10.60 -4.88
C PRO A 421 15.65 -10.76 -5.11
#